data_d28a5fabc06458f940401e78ce611617
#
_entry.id   d28a5fabc06458f940401e78ce611617
#
_cell.length_a   1.000
_cell.length_b   1.000
_cell.length_c   1.000
_cell.angle_alpha   90.00
_cell.angle_beta   90.00
_cell.angle_gamma   90.00
#
_symmetry.space_group_name_H-M   'P 1'
#
loop_
_entity.id
_entity.type
_entity.pdbx_description
1 polymer ?
#
loop_
_entity_poly.entity_id
_entity_poly.type
_entity_poly.pdbx_seq_one_letter_code
_entity_poly.pdbx_strand_id
1 'polypeptide(L)'
;MEKHITTPITQKITKDLKSGDYVYITGEMYVARDAAHKRMIEALDRKEELAIDIKNSTIYYMGPSPARDGRPIGSAGPTTATRMDKYAPRLLDLGEKAMIGKGKRSKEVIDAVIRNKAVYFAAVGGAGALLSKCIKSSEVICYDDLGAEAIRKIYVEDFPVIVVIDSEGNNLYETSIKEFKKI
;
A
#
# COMPACT_ATOMS: atom_id res chain seq x y z
N MET A 1 -14.97 4.48 11.98
CA MET A 1 -14.75 5.94 12.13
C MET A 1 -14.07 6.45 10.87
N GLU A 2 -14.34 7.64 10.48
CA GLU A 2 -13.75 8.29 9.31
C GLU A 2 -12.58 9.19 9.72
N LYS A 3 -11.43 9.03 9.08
CA LYS A 3 -10.21 9.76 9.42
C LYS A 3 -9.52 10.30 8.17
N HIS A 4 -8.94 11.49 8.28
CA HIS A 4 -8.11 12.10 7.26
C HIS A 4 -6.68 12.13 7.74
N ILE A 5 -5.76 11.57 6.95
CA ILE A 5 -4.33 11.52 7.28
C ILE A 5 -3.48 12.00 6.11
N THR A 6 -2.27 12.42 6.41
CA THR A 6 -1.28 12.82 5.41
C THR A 6 -0.06 11.93 5.45
N THR A 7 0.57 11.72 4.29
CA THR A 7 1.87 11.04 4.22
C THR A 7 3.00 12.06 4.50
N PRO A 8 4.16 11.64 5.01
CA PRO A 8 4.51 10.25 5.36
C PRO A 8 3.73 9.74 6.59
N ILE A 9 3.34 8.47 6.53
CA ILE A 9 2.64 7.81 7.63
C ILE A 9 3.68 7.32 8.62
N THR A 10 3.61 7.83 9.85
CA THR A 10 4.54 7.49 10.92
C THR A 10 3.87 6.57 11.95
N GLN A 11 4.65 6.03 12.88
CA GLN A 11 4.11 5.24 13.98
C GLN A 11 3.11 6.01 14.84
N LYS A 12 3.30 7.32 14.98
CA LYS A 12 2.35 8.20 15.67
C LYS A 12 0.96 8.14 15.03
N ILE A 13 0.92 8.08 13.70
CA ILE A 13 -0.34 7.97 12.95
C ILE A 13 -0.90 6.56 13.04
N THR A 14 -0.08 5.54 12.80
CA THR A 14 -0.55 4.15 12.74
C THR A 14 -1.17 3.67 14.05
N LYS A 15 -0.66 4.09 15.19
CA LYS A 15 -1.20 3.69 16.50
C LYS A 15 -2.64 4.17 16.73
N ASP A 16 -3.05 5.23 16.06
CA ASP A 16 -4.39 5.79 16.18
C ASP A 16 -5.37 5.22 15.14
N LEU A 17 -4.87 4.40 14.19
CA LEU A 17 -5.68 3.72 13.19
C LEU A 17 -6.11 2.35 13.70
N LYS A 18 -7.41 2.06 13.58
CA LYS A 18 -7.99 0.79 14.03
C LYS A 18 -8.61 0.06 12.85
N SER A 19 -8.51 -1.28 12.89
CA SER A 19 -9.14 -2.16 11.90
C SER A 19 -10.62 -1.79 11.71
N GLY A 20 -11.01 -1.58 10.46
CA GLY A 20 -12.35 -1.13 10.08
C GLY A 20 -12.51 0.39 9.91
N ASP A 21 -11.53 1.18 10.30
CA ASP A 21 -11.59 2.64 10.08
C ASP A 21 -11.57 2.97 8.58
N TYR A 22 -12.43 3.91 8.18
CA TYR A 22 -12.34 4.56 6.87
C TYR A 22 -11.31 5.67 6.93
N VAL A 23 -10.41 5.69 5.97
CA VAL A 23 -9.28 6.64 5.95
C VAL A 23 -9.18 7.28 4.57
N TYR A 24 -8.98 8.60 4.57
CA TYR A 24 -8.68 9.37 3.37
C TYR A 24 -7.23 9.85 3.45
N ILE A 25 -6.42 9.44 2.48
CA ILE A 25 -4.98 9.72 2.47
C ILE A 25 -4.69 10.85 1.49
N THR A 26 -3.95 11.86 1.94
CA THR A 26 -3.43 12.93 1.09
C THR A 26 -1.91 12.98 1.20
N GLY A 27 -1.23 13.09 0.08
CA GLY A 27 0.21 13.23 0.02
C GLY A 27 0.88 12.30 -0.99
N GLU A 28 2.19 12.18 -0.89
CA GLU A 28 2.99 11.33 -1.77
C GLU A 28 2.97 9.87 -1.31
N MET A 29 2.94 8.95 -2.27
CA MET A 29 3.15 7.52 -2.04
C MET A 29 3.83 6.88 -3.25
N TYR A 30 4.44 5.73 -3.03
CA TYR A 30 5.01 4.92 -4.10
C TYR A 30 3.96 3.96 -4.66
N VAL A 31 4.16 3.60 -5.92
CA VAL A 31 3.42 2.52 -6.60
C VAL A 31 4.42 1.45 -6.99
N ALA A 32 4.22 0.23 -6.54
CA ALA A 32 5.08 -0.91 -6.86
C ALA A 32 4.31 -2.22 -6.76
N ARG A 33 4.56 -3.11 -7.72
CA ARG A 33 3.99 -4.46 -7.78
C ARG A 33 5.08 -5.52 -7.72
N ASP A 34 4.75 -6.72 -8.20
CA ASP A 34 5.54 -7.95 -8.15
C ASP A 34 6.97 -7.77 -8.65
N ALA A 35 7.14 -7.26 -9.88
CA ALA A 35 8.46 -7.17 -10.51
C ALA A 35 9.36 -6.15 -9.80
N ALA A 36 8.81 -5.02 -9.38
CA ALA A 36 9.54 -4.02 -8.61
C ALA A 36 9.92 -4.54 -7.22
N HIS A 37 8.99 -5.21 -6.52
CA HIS A 37 9.28 -5.81 -5.22
C HIS A 37 10.39 -6.86 -5.32
N LYS A 38 10.32 -7.75 -6.32
CA LYS A 38 11.36 -8.74 -6.57
C LYS A 38 12.72 -8.08 -6.76
N ARG A 39 12.79 -7.04 -7.58
CA ARG A 39 14.04 -6.32 -7.87
C ARG A 39 14.58 -5.60 -6.64
N MET A 40 13.71 -5.03 -5.80
CA MET A 40 14.13 -4.44 -4.53
C MET A 40 14.77 -5.48 -3.60
N ILE A 41 14.17 -6.66 -3.48
CA ILE A 41 14.73 -7.73 -2.64
C ILE A 41 16.05 -8.26 -3.21
N GLU A 42 16.15 -8.43 -4.52
CA GLU A 42 17.40 -8.81 -5.17
C GLU A 42 18.52 -7.79 -4.93
N ALA A 43 18.19 -6.51 -4.94
CA ALA A 43 19.14 -5.45 -4.60
C ALA A 43 19.63 -5.56 -3.14
N LEU A 44 18.71 -5.81 -2.21
CA LEU A 44 19.05 -6.04 -0.80
C LEU A 44 19.93 -7.28 -0.61
N ASP A 45 19.66 -8.36 -1.37
CA ASP A 45 20.47 -9.58 -1.33
C ASP A 45 21.92 -9.31 -1.81
N ARG A 46 22.10 -8.38 -2.74
CA ARG A 46 23.42 -7.91 -3.19
C ARG A 46 24.04 -6.84 -2.28
N LYS A 47 23.38 -6.51 -1.16
CA LYS A 47 23.80 -5.45 -0.23
C LYS A 47 23.87 -4.06 -0.88
N GLU A 48 23.02 -3.83 -1.88
CA GLU A 48 22.83 -2.53 -2.51
C GLU A 48 21.77 -1.72 -1.76
N GLU A 49 21.84 -0.41 -1.87
CA GLU A 49 20.78 0.47 -1.36
C GLU A 49 19.52 0.34 -2.22
N LEU A 50 18.34 0.56 -1.58
CA LEU A 50 17.10 0.63 -2.31
C LEU A 50 17.03 1.89 -3.18
N ALA A 51 16.36 1.76 -4.33
CA ALA A 51 16.15 2.88 -5.24
C ALA A 51 15.14 3.92 -4.74
N ILE A 52 14.44 3.61 -3.64
CA ILE A 52 13.45 4.49 -3.00
C ILE A 52 13.78 4.70 -1.54
N ASP A 53 13.28 5.80 -0.96
CA ASP A 53 13.32 6.02 0.48
C ASP A 53 12.22 5.21 1.15
N ILE A 54 12.60 4.06 1.73
CA ILE A 54 11.66 3.11 2.32
C ILE A 54 11.11 3.56 3.68
N LYS A 55 11.86 4.39 4.42
CA LYS A 55 11.48 4.78 5.78
C LYS A 55 10.19 5.61 5.79
N ASN A 56 9.20 5.15 6.54
CA ASN A 56 7.86 5.73 6.62
C ASN A 56 7.14 5.81 5.26
N SER A 57 7.55 4.96 4.31
CA SER A 57 6.93 4.92 2.99
C SER A 57 5.55 4.26 3.03
N THR A 58 4.72 4.70 2.11
CA THR A 58 3.45 4.07 1.75
C THR A 58 3.60 3.50 0.34
N ILE A 59 3.32 2.21 0.18
CA ILE A 59 3.38 1.56 -1.13
C ILE A 59 1.99 1.07 -1.53
N TYR A 60 1.51 1.58 -2.66
CA TYR A 60 0.27 1.14 -3.28
C TYR A 60 0.58 0.05 -4.32
N TYR A 61 -0.01 -1.12 -4.13
CA TYR A 61 0.10 -2.26 -5.03
C TYR A 61 -0.85 -2.06 -6.21
N MET A 62 -0.36 -1.43 -7.25
CA MET A 62 -1.13 -1.04 -8.41
C MET A 62 -0.33 -1.27 -9.69
N GLY A 63 -1.00 -1.75 -10.74
CA GLY A 63 -0.49 -1.76 -12.10
C GLY A 63 -1.35 -0.84 -12.95
N PRO A 64 -0.96 0.41 -13.14
CA PRO A 64 -1.78 1.37 -13.86
C PRO A 64 -1.91 0.99 -15.34
N SER A 65 -3.09 1.24 -15.91
CA SER A 65 -3.24 1.27 -17.36
C SER A 65 -2.64 2.57 -17.91
N PRO A 66 -2.30 2.61 -19.21
CA PRO A 66 -1.75 3.83 -19.82
C PRO A 66 -2.62 5.04 -19.54
N ALA A 67 -1.97 6.18 -19.29
CA ALA A 67 -2.66 7.45 -19.09
C ALA A 67 -3.36 7.88 -20.36
N ARG A 68 -4.54 8.48 -20.21
CA ARG A 68 -5.23 9.19 -21.29
C ARG A 68 -4.82 10.65 -21.29
N ASP A 69 -5.02 11.32 -22.40
CA ASP A 69 -4.70 12.74 -22.55
C ASP A 69 -5.27 13.57 -21.41
N GLY A 70 -4.44 14.41 -20.82
CA GLY A 70 -4.80 15.30 -19.72
C GLY A 70 -4.94 14.63 -18.34
N ARG A 71 -4.60 13.34 -18.20
CA ARG A 71 -4.64 12.63 -16.91
C ARG A 71 -3.26 12.08 -16.53
N PRO A 72 -2.89 12.14 -15.25
CA PRO A 72 -1.59 11.66 -14.79
C PRO A 72 -1.45 10.13 -14.86
N ILE A 73 -2.58 9.39 -14.85
CA ILE A 73 -2.60 7.94 -14.84
C ILE A 73 -3.92 7.43 -15.44
N GLY A 74 -3.93 6.20 -15.92
CA GLY A 74 -5.15 5.52 -16.35
C GLY A 74 -5.91 4.92 -15.16
N SER A 75 -6.47 3.72 -15.33
CA SER A 75 -7.13 3.02 -14.23
C SER A 75 -6.11 2.67 -13.14
N ALA A 76 -6.50 2.87 -11.88
CA ALA A 76 -5.62 2.77 -10.70
C ALA A 76 -6.13 1.75 -9.68
N GLY A 77 -6.68 0.62 -10.14
CA GLY A 77 -7.19 -0.43 -9.27
C GLY A 77 -6.11 -1.19 -8.51
N PRO A 78 -6.41 -1.65 -7.27
CA PRO A 78 -5.45 -2.37 -6.47
C PRO A 78 -5.20 -3.78 -7.00
N THR A 79 -3.95 -4.26 -6.87
CA THR A 79 -3.55 -5.64 -7.12
C THR A 79 -3.75 -6.48 -5.86
N THR A 80 -3.97 -7.79 -6.04
CA THR A 80 -4.04 -8.76 -4.94
C THR A 80 -2.75 -8.74 -4.12
N ALA A 81 -2.88 -8.44 -2.84
CA ALA A 81 -1.75 -8.17 -1.96
C ALA A 81 -0.92 -9.39 -1.62
N THR A 82 -1.51 -10.61 -1.59
CA THR A 82 -0.77 -11.85 -1.30
C THR A 82 0.41 -12.09 -2.23
N ARG A 83 0.37 -11.52 -3.42
CA ARG A 83 1.48 -11.62 -4.38
C ARG A 83 2.76 -10.96 -3.88
N MET A 84 2.65 -9.99 -2.97
CA MET A 84 3.78 -9.29 -2.36
C MET A 84 4.21 -9.87 -1.01
N ASP A 85 3.50 -10.87 -0.48
CA ASP A 85 3.71 -11.36 0.90
C ASP A 85 5.11 -11.94 1.16
N LYS A 86 5.74 -12.51 0.15
CA LYS A 86 7.11 -13.02 0.26
C LYS A 86 8.18 -11.91 0.32
N TYR A 87 7.82 -10.69 -0.05
CA TYR A 87 8.73 -9.53 -0.07
C TYR A 87 8.48 -8.54 1.05
N ALA A 88 7.21 -8.35 1.41
CA ALA A 88 6.77 -7.28 2.30
C ALA A 88 7.42 -7.29 3.69
N PRO A 89 7.60 -8.42 4.39
CA PRO A 89 8.18 -8.40 5.74
C PRO A 89 9.55 -7.73 5.78
N ARG A 90 10.38 -7.98 4.79
CA ARG A 90 11.72 -7.42 4.72
C ARG A 90 11.73 -5.91 4.51
N LEU A 91 10.82 -5.40 3.68
CA LEU A 91 10.63 -3.96 3.47
C LEU A 91 10.05 -3.28 4.71
N LEU A 92 9.10 -3.93 5.39
CA LEU A 92 8.56 -3.45 6.67
C LEU A 92 9.66 -3.33 7.73
N ASP A 93 10.55 -4.31 7.82
CA ASP A 93 11.68 -4.27 8.76
C ASP A 93 12.67 -3.15 8.43
N LEU A 94 12.70 -2.67 7.20
CA LEU A 94 13.52 -1.52 6.78
C LEU A 94 12.82 -0.17 6.94
N GLY A 95 11.55 -0.16 7.33
CA GLY A 95 10.84 1.07 7.64
C GLY A 95 9.61 1.39 6.79
N GLU A 96 9.24 0.55 5.82
CA GLU A 96 7.93 0.69 5.15
C GLU A 96 6.84 0.73 6.23
N LYS A 97 5.93 1.69 6.15
CA LYS A 97 4.95 1.88 7.22
C LYS A 97 3.53 1.56 6.81
N ALA A 98 3.20 1.68 5.54
CA ALA A 98 1.85 1.45 5.05
C ALA A 98 1.86 0.72 3.71
N MET A 99 0.93 -0.20 3.56
CA MET A 99 0.70 -0.95 2.33
C MET A 99 -0.76 -0.79 1.93
N ILE A 100 -1.04 -0.63 0.65
CA ILE A 100 -2.39 -0.53 0.10
C ILE A 100 -2.53 -1.58 -1.01
N GLY A 101 -3.55 -2.42 -0.91
CA GLY A 101 -3.84 -3.45 -1.91
C GLY A 101 -5.25 -3.98 -1.77
N LYS A 102 -5.46 -5.24 -2.08
CA LYS A 102 -6.72 -5.96 -1.84
C LYS A 102 -6.47 -7.39 -1.39
N GLY A 103 -7.40 -7.93 -0.61
CA GLY A 103 -7.37 -9.32 -0.17
C GLY A 103 -6.57 -9.54 1.11
N LYS A 104 -6.45 -10.82 1.47
CA LYS A 104 -5.81 -11.24 2.72
C LYS A 104 -4.29 -11.17 2.63
N ARG A 105 -3.65 -11.21 3.80
CA ARG A 105 -2.19 -11.28 3.93
C ARG A 105 -1.78 -12.55 4.66
N SER A 106 -0.53 -12.99 4.43
CA SER A 106 0.05 -14.12 5.15
C SER A 106 0.32 -13.78 6.62
N LYS A 107 0.51 -14.84 7.43
CA LYS A 107 0.89 -14.67 8.84
C LYS A 107 2.20 -13.90 8.99
N GLU A 108 3.17 -14.16 8.13
CA GLU A 108 4.48 -13.50 8.15
C GLU A 108 4.35 -11.98 7.94
N VAL A 109 3.45 -11.56 7.08
CA VAL A 109 3.16 -10.12 6.89
C VAL A 109 2.47 -9.54 8.11
N ILE A 110 1.49 -10.23 8.68
CA ILE A 110 0.79 -9.78 9.90
C ILE A 110 1.79 -9.61 11.04
N ASP A 111 2.66 -10.58 11.25
CA ASP A 111 3.70 -10.52 12.28
C ASP A 111 4.64 -9.33 12.07
N ALA A 112 5.02 -9.05 10.82
CA ALA A 112 5.85 -7.89 10.48
C ALA A 112 5.12 -6.55 10.68
N VAL A 113 3.83 -6.49 10.40
CA VAL A 113 2.98 -5.31 10.67
C VAL A 113 2.97 -5.00 12.16
N ILE A 114 2.77 -6.00 13.00
CA ILE A 114 2.78 -5.84 14.46
C ILE A 114 4.16 -5.38 14.95
N ARG A 115 5.21 -6.08 14.52
CA ARG A 115 6.60 -5.82 14.93
C ARG A 115 7.04 -4.40 14.57
N ASN A 116 6.64 -3.92 13.42
CA ASN A 116 7.05 -2.62 12.88
C ASN A 116 6.03 -1.50 13.10
N LYS A 117 4.92 -1.79 13.78
CA LYS A 117 3.82 -0.83 13.97
C LYS A 117 3.36 -0.20 12.66
N ALA A 118 3.26 -1.04 11.65
CA ALA A 118 2.79 -0.67 10.32
C ALA A 118 1.27 -0.82 10.21
N VAL A 119 0.73 -0.60 9.01
CA VAL A 119 -0.69 -0.73 8.72
C VAL A 119 -0.89 -1.27 7.30
N TYR A 120 -1.91 -2.09 7.13
CA TYR A 120 -2.35 -2.54 5.81
C TYR A 120 -3.75 -2.03 5.54
N PHE A 121 -3.89 -1.35 4.40
CA PHE A 121 -5.16 -0.82 3.91
C PHE A 121 -5.65 -1.58 2.69
N ALA A 122 -6.97 -1.66 2.55
CA ALA A 122 -7.59 -2.00 1.27
C ALA A 122 -8.10 -0.73 0.60
N ALA A 123 -7.85 -0.59 -0.71
CA ALA A 123 -8.43 0.50 -1.47
C ALA A 123 -9.95 0.31 -1.58
N VAL A 124 -10.71 1.36 -1.35
CA VAL A 124 -12.18 1.33 -1.37
C VAL A 124 -12.69 1.63 -2.77
N GLY A 125 -13.66 0.85 -3.20
CA GLY A 125 -14.30 1.01 -4.49
C GLY A 125 -13.73 0.07 -5.55
N GLY A 126 -14.61 -0.62 -6.25
CA GLY A 126 -14.27 -1.60 -7.29
C GLY A 126 -13.79 -0.99 -8.59
N ALA A 127 -13.84 0.33 -8.75
CA ALA A 127 -13.52 0.99 -10.00
C ALA A 127 -12.21 1.77 -9.90
N GLY A 128 -11.15 1.22 -10.49
CA GLY A 128 -9.87 1.93 -10.63
C GLY A 128 -9.98 3.30 -11.27
N ALA A 129 -11.06 3.56 -12.03
CA ALA A 129 -11.37 4.87 -12.58
C ALA A 129 -11.71 5.92 -11.51
N LEU A 130 -12.40 5.51 -10.43
CA LEU A 130 -12.68 6.43 -9.30
C LEU A 130 -11.43 6.70 -8.49
N LEU A 131 -10.62 5.68 -8.22
CA LEU A 131 -9.35 5.84 -7.50
C LEU A 131 -8.38 6.72 -8.28
N SER A 132 -8.35 6.60 -9.63
CA SER A 132 -7.48 7.42 -10.46
C SER A 132 -7.78 8.92 -10.36
N LYS A 133 -9.02 9.30 -10.05
CA LYS A 133 -9.40 10.71 -9.87
C LYS A 133 -8.74 11.35 -8.64
N CYS A 134 -8.39 10.55 -7.64
CA CYS A 134 -7.69 11.01 -6.45
C CYS A 134 -6.20 11.23 -6.71
N ILE A 135 -5.66 10.69 -7.81
CA ILE A 135 -4.26 10.81 -8.17
C ILE A 135 -4.05 12.08 -9.00
N LYS A 136 -3.31 13.03 -8.43
CA LYS A 136 -3.10 14.37 -9.03
C LYS A 136 -1.83 14.46 -9.84
N SER A 137 -0.82 13.65 -9.53
CA SER A 137 0.41 13.56 -10.30
C SER A 137 0.98 12.15 -10.24
N SER A 138 1.77 11.78 -11.24
CA SER A 138 2.44 10.49 -11.33
C SER A 138 3.72 10.64 -12.14
N GLU A 139 4.83 10.14 -11.59
CA GLU A 139 6.10 10.06 -12.33
C GLU A 139 6.78 8.72 -12.09
N VAL A 140 7.41 8.18 -13.12
CA VAL A 140 8.30 7.02 -12.98
C VAL A 140 9.60 7.51 -12.35
N ILE A 141 9.98 6.91 -11.22
CA ILE A 141 11.20 7.31 -10.48
C ILE A 141 12.33 6.30 -10.61
N CYS A 142 12.04 5.04 -10.86
CA CYS A 142 13.04 4.00 -11.10
C CYS A 142 12.42 2.75 -11.73
N TYR A 143 13.28 1.85 -12.22
CA TYR A 143 12.91 0.61 -12.88
C TYR A 143 12.00 0.82 -14.10
N ASP A 144 12.25 1.86 -14.86
CA ASP A 144 11.50 2.23 -16.06
C ASP A 144 11.46 1.14 -17.13
N ASP A 145 12.47 0.26 -17.19
CA ASP A 145 12.47 -0.92 -18.04
C ASP A 145 11.34 -1.92 -17.71
N LEU A 146 10.76 -1.85 -16.52
CA LEU A 146 9.63 -2.69 -16.13
C LEU A 146 8.28 -2.20 -16.68
N GLY A 147 8.25 -1.08 -17.39
CA GLY A 147 7.02 -0.56 -18.00
C GLY A 147 5.94 -0.24 -16.97
N ALA A 148 4.78 -0.88 -17.08
CA ALA A 148 3.67 -0.68 -16.14
C ALA A 148 4.00 -1.07 -14.69
N GLU A 149 5.04 -1.88 -14.47
CA GLU A 149 5.51 -2.29 -13.14
C GLU A 149 6.72 -1.49 -12.65
N ALA A 150 7.11 -0.42 -13.34
CA ALA A 150 8.09 0.53 -12.84
C ALA A 150 7.61 1.13 -11.51
N ILE A 151 8.54 1.53 -10.65
CA ILE A 151 8.17 2.27 -9.44
C ILE A 151 7.81 3.70 -9.82
N ARG A 152 6.63 4.11 -9.39
CA ARG A 152 6.13 5.48 -9.56
C ARG A 152 6.03 6.16 -8.21
N LYS A 153 6.17 7.47 -8.22
CA LYS A 153 5.75 8.34 -7.13
C LYS A 153 4.47 9.04 -7.59
N ILE A 154 3.43 8.94 -6.78
CA ILE A 154 2.15 9.61 -7.04
C ILE A 154 1.84 10.57 -5.90
N TYR A 155 1.10 11.63 -6.21
CA TYR A 155 0.49 12.51 -5.22
C TYR A 155 -1.02 12.30 -5.26
N VAL A 156 -1.62 12.02 -4.11
CA VAL A 156 -3.06 11.77 -3.98
C VAL A 156 -3.72 12.78 -3.06
N GLU A 157 -5.00 13.04 -3.31
CA GLU A 157 -5.86 13.83 -2.45
C GLU A 157 -7.09 13.02 -2.08
N ASP A 158 -7.34 12.90 -0.78
CA ASP A 158 -8.48 12.16 -0.21
C ASP A 158 -8.66 10.77 -0.80
N PHE A 159 -7.57 10.03 -0.94
CA PHE A 159 -7.58 8.68 -1.47
C PHE A 159 -8.24 7.72 -0.47
N PRO A 160 -9.40 7.10 -0.83
CA PRO A 160 -10.21 6.36 0.13
C PRO A 160 -9.70 4.93 0.34
N VAL A 161 -9.45 4.59 1.60
CA VAL A 161 -9.02 3.25 2.01
C VAL A 161 -9.72 2.82 3.30
N ILE A 162 -9.70 1.52 3.58
CA ILE A 162 -10.13 0.95 4.86
C ILE A 162 -8.92 0.30 5.53
N VAL A 163 -8.77 0.48 6.83
CA VAL A 163 -7.78 -0.26 7.62
C VAL A 163 -8.22 -1.72 7.71
N VAL A 164 -7.45 -2.62 7.11
CA VAL A 164 -7.67 -4.07 7.19
C VAL A 164 -6.91 -4.66 8.37
N ILE A 165 -5.61 -4.37 8.46
CA ILE A 165 -4.76 -4.84 9.56
C ILE A 165 -4.14 -3.62 10.22
N ASP A 166 -4.47 -3.39 11.49
CA ASP A 166 -3.90 -2.30 12.27
C ASP A 166 -2.56 -2.66 12.90
N SER A 167 -1.93 -1.69 13.54
CA SER A 167 -0.58 -1.86 14.12
C SER A 167 -0.51 -2.85 15.28
N GLU A 168 -1.64 -3.29 15.79
CA GLU A 168 -1.75 -4.30 16.84
C GLU A 168 -2.09 -5.68 16.28
N GLY A 169 -2.30 -5.81 14.97
CA GLY A 169 -2.60 -7.05 14.29
C GLY A 169 -4.08 -7.41 14.23
N ASN A 170 -4.98 -6.50 14.64
CA ASN A 170 -6.41 -6.72 14.45
C ASN A 170 -6.69 -6.74 12.95
N ASN A 171 -7.40 -7.77 12.50
CA ASN A 171 -7.60 -8.07 11.10
C ASN A 171 -9.10 -8.09 10.76
N LEU A 172 -9.53 -7.17 9.90
CA LEU A 172 -10.93 -7.02 9.52
C LEU A 172 -11.54 -8.29 8.92
N TYR A 173 -10.78 -9.06 8.16
CA TYR A 173 -11.25 -10.32 7.58
C TYR A 173 -11.57 -11.38 8.66
N GLU A 174 -10.83 -11.40 9.76
CA GLU A 174 -11.06 -12.34 10.86
C GLU A 174 -12.23 -11.89 11.74
N THR A 175 -12.34 -10.60 12.04
CA THR A 175 -13.42 -10.06 12.87
C THR A 175 -14.76 -10.18 12.17
N SER A 176 -14.83 -9.88 10.88
CA SER A 176 -16.06 -10.01 10.09
C SER A 176 -16.58 -11.45 10.06
N ILE A 177 -15.70 -12.44 9.90
CA ILE A 177 -16.10 -13.86 9.90
C ILE A 177 -16.66 -14.25 11.26
N LYS A 178 -16.07 -13.77 12.37
CA LYS A 178 -16.56 -14.07 13.73
C LYS A 178 -17.94 -13.47 13.99
N GLU A 179 -18.20 -12.28 13.47
CA GLU A 179 -19.51 -11.63 13.59
C GLU A 179 -20.60 -12.36 12.82
N PHE A 180 -20.32 -12.78 11.58
CA PHE A 180 -21.27 -13.52 10.76
C PHE A 180 -21.54 -14.95 11.26
N LYS A 181 -20.61 -15.57 11.98
CA LYS A 181 -20.81 -16.92 12.56
C LYS A 181 -21.68 -16.93 13.83
N LYS A 182 -22.06 -15.77 14.34
CA LYS A 182 -22.93 -15.63 15.52
C LYS A 182 -24.43 -15.48 15.17
N ILE A 183 -24.75 -15.51 13.87
CA ILE A 183 -26.10 -15.56 13.33
C ILE A 183 -26.34 -16.98 12.76
#